data_d2517b3200ac4424a4d388af2b7e0a9e
#
_entry.id   d2517b3200ac4424a4d388af2b7e0a9e
#
_cell.length_a   1.000
_cell.length_b   1.000
_cell.length_c   1.000
_cell.angle_alpha   90.00
_cell.angle_beta   90.00
_cell.angle_gamma   90.00
#
_symmetry.space_group_name_H-M   'P 1'
#
loop_
_entity.id
_entity.type
_entity.pdbx_description
1 polymer ?
#
loop_
_entity_poly.entity_id
_entity_poly.type
_entity_poly.pdbx_seq_one_letter_code
_entity_poly.pdbx_strand_id
1 'polypeptide(L)'
;MTAPLRRRGPRPLPLHLILGASRGMAAIASAAMPRLPDGSPSWSSAWPGLNGAAPRISPAGLAEARRIGAALAAANQPAEAFQAAVIRRLLRADRALLAGIAAYRRHPYMRTLADPPVIWAEGGSRLLDYASGAPGTPVLFVPSLINRAEVLDLMPGRSLLRHLAAQGQRPLLLDWGWPGEAERGFNLTDYIAGRLERALAALPGKVVLAGYCMGGLLALAAAQRRPDRVAALALLATPWDFHAEDADRARTAAALLPGLEPVLAATGTLPVDAIQTLFAGIDPFGIPQKFRAFARLDPASERAAQFVALEDWLNDGVPLAAPVAREALGGWYGANAPARGAWRVAGAAVDPAALAMPSFIAMPARDRIVPPASARALAERLRAPTLHVAAAGHIGMAAGSRAEAALWRPLLTWLRRL
;
A
#
# COMPACT_ATOMS: atom_id res chain seq x y z
N MET A 1 -32.26 -8.29 -8.00
CA MET A 1 -31.20 -7.31 -8.33
C MET A 1 -30.84 -6.59 -7.02
N THR A 2 -29.72 -6.92 -6.40
CA THR A 2 -29.19 -6.19 -5.24
C THR A 2 -28.77 -4.81 -5.68
N ALA A 3 -29.16 -3.76 -4.94
CA ALA A 3 -28.74 -2.40 -5.23
C ALA A 3 -27.20 -2.33 -5.30
N PRO A 4 -26.62 -1.59 -6.26
CA PRO A 4 -25.19 -1.48 -6.37
C PRO A 4 -24.62 -0.93 -5.06
N LEU A 5 -23.60 -1.62 -4.53
CA LEU A 5 -22.88 -1.19 -3.32
C LEU A 5 -22.45 0.27 -3.48
N ARG A 6 -22.92 1.16 -2.61
CA ARG A 6 -22.54 2.58 -2.63
C ARG A 6 -21.05 2.69 -2.35
N ARG A 7 -20.26 3.06 -3.38
CA ARG A 7 -18.83 3.37 -3.21
C ARG A 7 -18.64 4.47 -2.18
N ARG A 8 -17.79 4.21 -1.20
CA ARG A 8 -17.52 5.14 -0.07
C ARG A 8 -16.26 5.98 -0.27
N GLY A 9 -15.39 5.58 -1.23
CA GLY A 9 -14.09 6.21 -1.46
C GLY A 9 -14.13 7.64 -2.04
N PRO A 10 -12.99 8.36 -1.98
CA PRO A 10 -11.78 7.95 -1.25
C PRO A 10 -11.99 8.01 0.27
N ARG A 11 -11.32 7.15 1.01
CA ARG A 11 -11.46 7.08 2.48
C ARG A 11 -10.17 7.54 3.16
N PRO A 12 -10.27 8.26 4.30
CA PRO A 12 -11.47 8.97 4.74
C PRO A 12 -11.70 10.24 3.90
N LEU A 13 -12.91 10.42 3.38
CA LEU A 13 -13.23 11.55 2.51
C LEU A 13 -12.93 12.93 3.14
N PRO A 14 -13.29 13.18 4.42
CA PRO A 14 -12.99 14.48 5.05
C PRO A 14 -11.50 14.83 5.03
N LEU A 15 -10.61 13.87 5.28
CA LEU A 15 -9.15 14.08 5.23
C LEU A 15 -8.72 14.60 3.86
N HIS A 16 -9.16 13.96 2.78
CA HIS A 16 -8.75 14.32 1.42
C HIS A 16 -9.31 15.67 0.98
N LEU A 17 -10.51 16.06 1.44
CA LEU A 17 -11.08 17.38 1.23
C LEU A 17 -10.33 18.46 2.03
N ILE A 18 -9.99 18.19 3.29
CA ILE A 18 -9.19 19.11 4.14
C ILE A 18 -7.80 19.31 3.54
N LEU A 19 -7.11 18.24 3.12
CA LEU A 19 -5.79 18.33 2.46
C LEU A 19 -5.87 19.13 1.15
N GLY A 20 -6.94 18.97 0.37
CA GLY A 20 -7.20 19.78 -0.82
C GLY A 20 -7.38 21.26 -0.48
N ALA A 21 -8.23 21.56 0.50
CA ALA A 21 -8.52 22.93 0.94
C ALA A 21 -7.30 23.61 1.59
N SER A 22 -6.55 22.93 2.46
CA SER A 22 -5.35 23.48 3.10
C SER A 22 -4.26 23.84 2.08
N ARG A 23 -4.07 23.03 1.05
CA ARG A 23 -3.19 23.37 -0.08
C ARG A 23 -3.67 24.61 -0.83
N GLY A 24 -4.99 24.73 -1.02
CA GLY A 24 -5.61 25.92 -1.63
C GLY A 24 -5.36 27.17 -0.81
N MET A 25 -5.61 27.11 0.48
CA MET A 25 -5.36 28.22 1.41
C MET A 25 -3.89 28.64 1.44
N ALA A 26 -2.97 27.67 1.52
CA ALA A 26 -1.53 27.96 1.49
C ALA A 26 -1.10 28.63 0.18
N ALA A 27 -1.64 28.21 -0.97
CA ALA A 27 -1.32 28.82 -2.27
C ALA A 27 -1.90 30.25 -2.38
N ILE A 28 -3.11 30.50 -1.88
CA ILE A 28 -3.71 31.85 -1.84
C ILE A 28 -2.89 32.75 -0.93
N ALA A 29 -2.56 32.29 0.28
CA ALA A 29 -1.73 33.04 1.23
C ALA A 29 -0.36 33.37 0.62
N SER A 30 0.31 32.40 0.01
CA SER A 30 1.60 32.61 -0.65
C SER A 30 1.53 33.60 -1.83
N ALA A 31 0.44 33.57 -2.61
CA ALA A 31 0.24 34.50 -3.73
C ALA A 31 -0.07 35.92 -3.27
N ALA A 32 -0.66 36.09 -2.07
CA ALA A 32 -1.00 37.37 -1.47
C ALA A 32 0.17 38.03 -0.69
N MET A 33 1.25 37.28 -0.43
CA MET A 33 2.40 37.80 0.33
C MET A 33 3.14 38.89 -0.43
N PRO A 34 3.54 39.99 0.27
CA PRO A 34 4.50 40.95 -0.25
C PRO A 34 5.81 40.24 -0.63
N ARG A 35 6.42 40.68 -1.70
CA ARG A 35 7.69 40.11 -2.17
C ARG A 35 8.84 41.01 -1.76
N LEU A 36 9.93 40.37 -1.35
CA LEU A 36 11.22 41.05 -1.14
C LEU A 36 11.84 41.41 -2.52
N PRO A 37 12.82 42.34 -2.57
CA PRO A 37 13.48 42.74 -3.81
C PRO A 37 14.09 41.57 -4.60
N ASP A 38 14.43 40.47 -3.93
CA ASP A 38 14.93 39.21 -4.56
C ASP A 38 13.84 38.29 -5.09
N GLY A 39 12.57 38.76 -5.05
CA GLY A 39 11.40 37.98 -5.51
C GLY A 39 10.89 36.94 -4.52
N SER A 40 11.55 36.76 -3.37
CA SER A 40 11.10 35.83 -2.33
C SER A 40 9.89 36.38 -1.57
N PRO A 41 8.97 35.52 -1.07
CA PRO A 41 7.86 35.98 -0.25
C PRO A 41 8.33 36.48 1.12
N SER A 42 7.80 37.63 1.56
CA SER A 42 8.06 38.18 2.90
C SER A 42 7.10 37.56 3.92
N TRP A 43 7.58 36.65 4.74
CA TRP A 43 6.77 35.97 5.77
C TRP A 43 6.53 36.82 7.04
N SER A 44 7.35 37.83 7.29
CA SER A 44 7.31 38.61 8.52
C SER A 44 6.10 39.55 8.62
N SER A 45 5.53 39.98 7.51
CA SER A 45 4.43 40.95 7.49
C SER A 45 3.03 40.34 7.40
N ALA A 46 2.92 39.05 7.02
CA ALA A 46 1.64 38.43 6.71
C ALA A 46 0.94 37.75 7.91
N TRP A 47 1.70 37.42 8.97
CA TRP A 47 1.15 36.74 10.16
C TRP A 47 1.84 37.17 11.46
N PRO A 48 1.41 38.28 12.08
CA PRO A 48 2.04 38.85 13.31
C PRO A 48 1.97 37.92 14.54
N GLY A 49 1.17 36.87 14.52
CA GLY A 49 0.95 35.94 15.65
C GLY A 49 1.76 34.65 15.65
N LEU A 50 2.55 34.36 14.61
CA LEU A 50 3.36 33.14 14.51
C LEU A 50 4.86 33.43 14.78
N ASN A 51 5.15 34.14 15.86
CA ASN A 51 6.52 34.35 16.30
C ASN A 51 7.19 33.00 16.60
N GLY A 52 8.09 32.57 15.71
CA GLY A 52 8.92 31.36 15.84
C GLY A 52 8.53 30.13 15.05
N ALA A 53 7.36 30.09 14.42
CA ALA A 53 6.88 28.93 13.65
C ALA A 53 6.67 29.22 12.15
N ALA A 54 7.50 30.07 11.54
CA ALA A 54 7.46 30.24 10.09
C ALA A 54 7.72 28.87 9.40
N PRO A 55 6.86 28.43 8.48
CA PRO A 55 7.08 27.17 7.78
C PRO A 55 8.44 27.24 7.07
N ARG A 56 9.33 26.29 7.39
CA ARG A 56 10.64 26.20 6.74
C ARG A 56 10.43 25.85 5.27
N ILE A 57 10.60 26.84 4.38
CA ILE A 57 10.59 26.61 2.95
C ILE A 57 11.88 25.87 2.61
N SER A 58 11.76 24.74 1.87
CA SER A 58 12.95 24.06 1.39
C SER A 58 13.76 24.95 0.44
N PRO A 59 15.10 24.73 0.32
CA PRO A 59 15.92 25.47 -0.65
C PRO A 59 15.35 25.46 -2.07
N ALA A 60 14.80 24.32 -2.51
CA ALA A 60 14.14 24.18 -3.80
C ALA A 60 12.86 25.04 -3.88
N GLY A 61 12.06 25.09 -2.82
CA GLY A 61 10.86 25.92 -2.76
C GLY A 61 11.19 27.40 -2.82
N LEU A 62 12.28 27.84 -2.17
CA LEU A 62 12.74 29.21 -2.24
C LEU A 62 13.25 29.57 -3.63
N ALA A 63 14.03 28.70 -4.27
CA ALA A 63 14.49 28.88 -5.65
C ALA A 63 13.33 29.02 -6.63
N GLU A 64 12.29 28.18 -6.48
CA GLU A 64 11.09 28.24 -7.33
C GLU A 64 10.30 29.53 -7.07
N ALA A 65 10.18 30.00 -5.82
CA ALA A 65 9.52 31.25 -5.49
C ALA A 65 10.24 32.46 -6.14
N ARG A 66 11.57 32.46 -6.13
CA ARG A 66 12.39 33.49 -6.82
C ARG A 66 12.20 33.43 -8.33
N ARG A 67 12.19 32.22 -8.92
CA ARG A 67 11.94 32.04 -10.36
C ARG A 67 10.58 32.59 -10.77
N ILE A 68 9.51 32.30 -9.99
CA ILE A 68 8.17 32.84 -10.22
C ILE A 68 8.17 34.37 -10.09
N GLY A 69 8.82 34.92 -9.06
CA GLY A 69 8.95 36.37 -8.86
C GLY A 69 9.60 37.06 -10.05
N ALA A 70 10.74 36.54 -10.52
CA ALA A 70 11.43 37.08 -11.69
C ALA A 70 10.58 37.00 -12.99
N ALA A 71 9.86 35.89 -13.20
CA ALA A 71 8.98 35.72 -14.34
C ALA A 71 7.79 36.71 -14.32
N LEU A 72 7.22 36.99 -13.16
CA LEU A 72 6.15 37.98 -13.01
C LEU A 72 6.65 39.42 -13.28
N ALA A 73 7.85 39.76 -12.78
CA ALA A 73 8.48 41.05 -13.04
C ALA A 73 8.79 41.23 -14.54
N ALA A 74 9.38 40.21 -15.19
CA ALA A 74 9.67 40.23 -16.61
C ALA A 74 8.39 40.33 -17.49
N ALA A 75 7.30 39.75 -17.05
CA ALA A 75 6.02 39.82 -17.75
C ALA A 75 5.22 41.10 -17.47
N ASN A 76 5.73 41.98 -16.60
CA ASN A 76 5.06 43.21 -16.13
C ASN A 76 3.60 42.99 -15.70
N GLN A 77 3.37 41.85 -14.98
CA GLN A 77 2.03 41.46 -14.53
C GLN A 77 1.78 41.98 -13.11
N PRO A 78 0.63 42.65 -12.86
CA PRO A 78 0.28 43.11 -11.51
C PRO A 78 0.02 41.92 -10.58
N ALA A 79 0.31 42.11 -9.29
CA ALA A 79 0.15 41.07 -8.27
C ALA A 79 -1.29 40.55 -8.20
N GLU A 80 -2.27 41.39 -8.38
CA GLU A 80 -3.69 41.04 -8.36
C GLU A 80 -4.06 40.09 -9.54
N ALA A 81 -3.49 40.30 -10.70
CA ALA A 81 -3.70 39.42 -11.87
C ALA A 81 -3.13 38.01 -11.59
N PHE A 82 -1.96 37.94 -10.96
CA PHE A 82 -1.37 36.67 -10.53
C PHE A 82 -2.21 35.97 -9.47
N GLN A 83 -2.64 36.68 -8.42
CA GLN A 83 -3.53 36.16 -7.38
C GLN A 83 -4.83 35.61 -7.97
N ALA A 84 -5.48 36.39 -8.86
CA ALA A 84 -6.68 35.95 -9.55
C ALA A 84 -6.43 34.69 -10.41
N ALA A 85 -5.27 34.57 -11.04
CA ALA A 85 -4.91 33.37 -11.81
C ALA A 85 -4.70 32.14 -10.91
N VAL A 86 -4.06 32.31 -9.74
CA VAL A 86 -3.90 31.27 -8.71
C VAL A 86 -5.26 30.79 -8.22
N ILE A 87 -6.16 31.70 -7.85
CA ILE A 87 -7.51 31.37 -7.37
C ILE A 87 -8.29 30.61 -8.46
N ARG A 88 -8.27 31.11 -9.70
CA ARG A 88 -8.94 30.41 -10.83
C ARG A 88 -8.39 29.00 -11.04
N ARG A 89 -7.06 28.79 -10.90
CA ARG A 89 -6.42 27.48 -11.01
C ARG A 89 -6.85 26.56 -9.88
N LEU A 90 -6.92 27.03 -8.64
CA LEU A 90 -7.37 26.27 -7.48
C LEU A 90 -8.82 25.84 -7.62
N LEU A 91 -9.73 26.76 -7.98
CA LEU A 91 -11.14 26.45 -8.19
C LEU A 91 -11.34 25.40 -9.31
N ARG A 92 -10.56 25.50 -10.38
CA ARG A 92 -10.59 24.44 -11.44
C ARG A 92 -10.09 23.10 -10.92
N ALA A 93 -9.04 23.10 -10.10
CA ALA A 93 -8.49 21.87 -9.52
C ALA A 93 -9.47 21.22 -8.54
N ASP A 94 -10.17 22.01 -7.72
CA ASP A 94 -11.16 21.50 -6.77
C ASP A 94 -12.42 21.01 -7.48
N ARG A 95 -12.91 21.72 -8.48
CA ARG A 95 -14.00 21.21 -9.34
C ARG A 95 -13.63 19.88 -10.01
N ALA A 96 -12.39 19.74 -10.51
CA ALA A 96 -11.92 18.50 -11.12
C ALA A 96 -11.81 17.36 -10.09
N LEU A 97 -11.41 17.66 -8.84
CA LEU A 97 -11.39 16.67 -7.76
C LEU A 97 -12.80 16.18 -7.43
N LEU A 98 -13.74 17.10 -7.20
CA LEU A 98 -15.13 16.76 -6.90
C LEU A 98 -15.80 15.98 -8.04
N ALA A 99 -15.56 16.41 -9.29
CA ALA A 99 -16.05 15.73 -10.47
C ALA A 99 -15.49 14.30 -10.58
N GLY A 100 -14.18 14.11 -10.28
CA GLY A 100 -13.54 12.79 -10.28
C GLY A 100 -14.09 11.86 -9.21
N ILE A 101 -14.31 12.37 -7.98
CA ILE A 101 -14.95 11.61 -6.91
C ILE A 101 -16.38 11.23 -7.29
N ALA A 102 -17.15 12.18 -7.83
CA ALA A 102 -18.52 11.93 -8.25
C ALA A 102 -18.60 10.92 -9.41
N ALA A 103 -17.69 11.01 -10.38
CA ALA A 103 -17.60 10.07 -11.50
C ALA A 103 -17.25 8.66 -11.00
N TYR A 104 -16.26 8.52 -10.10
CA TYR A 104 -15.91 7.25 -9.47
C TYR A 104 -17.10 6.63 -8.74
N ARG A 105 -17.80 7.42 -7.91
CA ARG A 105 -18.94 6.91 -7.13
C ARG A 105 -20.11 6.44 -7.98
N ARG A 106 -20.29 7.00 -9.17
CA ARG A 106 -21.37 6.66 -10.12
C ARG A 106 -20.95 5.66 -11.18
N HIS A 107 -19.66 5.31 -11.27
CA HIS A 107 -19.16 4.42 -12.31
C HIS A 107 -19.81 3.03 -12.24
N PRO A 108 -20.27 2.45 -13.38
CA PRO A 108 -21.02 1.20 -13.40
C PRO A 108 -20.17 -0.06 -13.17
N TYR A 109 -18.85 0.06 -13.12
CA TYR A 109 -17.97 -1.09 -12.95
C TYR A 109 -18.37 -1.91 -11.73
N MET A 110 -18.39 -3.23 -11.90
CA MET A 110 -18.49 -4.24 -10.84
C MET A 110 -17.47 -5.34 -11.10
N ARG A 111 -16.88 -5.91 -10.05
CA ARG A 111 -16.01 -7.06 -10.19
C ARG A 111 -16.85 -8.27 -10.64
N THR A 112 -16.45 -8.88 -11.77
CA THR A 112 -17.20 -9.99 -12.41
C THR A 112 -16.47 -11.33 -12.33
N LEU A 113 -15.29 -11.36 -11.72
CA LEU A 113 -14.55 -12.60 -11.55
C LEU A 113 -15.29 -13.54 -10.58
N ALA A 114 -15.53 -14.76 -11.00
CA ALA A 114 -16.06 -15.80 -10.12
C ALA A 114 -15.00 -16.18 -9.08
N ASP A 115 -15.45 -16.39 -7.84
CA ASP A 115 -14.58 -16.88 -6.78
C ASP A 115 -14.16 -18.32 -7.08
N PRO A 116 -12.87 -18.67 -6.88
CA PRO A 116 -12.39 -20.05 -7.01
C PRO A 116 -12.96 -20.95 -5.91
N PRO A 117 -12.91 -22.27 -6.10
CA PRO A 117 -13.30 -23.23 -5.07
C PRO A 117 -12.55 -23.01 -3.76
N VAL A 118 -13.26 -23.10 -2.63
CA VAL A 118 -12.69 -23.10 -1.29
C VAL A 118 -12.29 -24.54 -0.94
N ILE A 119 -11.01 -24.78 -0.67
CA ILE A 119 -10.48 -26.10 -0.32
C ILE A 119 -10.18 -26.25 1.18
N TRP A 120 -10.14 -25.15 1.91
CA TRP A 120 -10.02 -25.11 3.37
C TRP A 120 -10.61 -23.81 3.89
N ALA A 121 -11.20 -23.86 5.08
CA ALA A 121 -11.70 -22.67 5.78
C ALA A 121 -11.57 -22.85 7.29
N GLU A 122 -11.29 -21.73 7.99
CA GLU A 122 -11.26 -21.68 9.46
C GLU A 122 -11.51 -20.24 9.93
N GLY A 123 -12.53 -20.04 10.75
CA GLY A 123 -13.01 -18.71 11.11
C GLY A 123 -13.33 -17.89 9.87
N GLY A 124 -12.79 -16.67 9.78
CA GLY A 124 -12.94 -15.81 8.60
C GLY A 124 -12.04 -16.18 7.43
N SER A 125 -11.04 -17.06 7.62
CA SER A 125 -10.02 -17.33 6.62
C SER A 125 -10.40 -18.48 5.70
N ARG A 126 -10.02 -18.36 4.40
CA ARG A 126 -10.32 -19.35 3.36
C ARG A 126 -9.10 -19.59 2.48
N LEU A 127 -8.94 -20.81 1.99
CA LEU A 127 -7.95 -21.17 0.99
C LEU A 127 -8.65 -21.41 -0.34
N LEU A 128 -8.34 -20.62 -1.33
CA LEU A 128 -8.94 -20.60 -2.66
C LEU A 128 -8.02 -21.29 -3.66
N ASP A 129 -8.53 -22.25 -4.47
CA ASP A 129 -7.76 -22.98 -5.48
C ASP A 129 -8.11 -22.50 -6.89
N TYR A 130 -7.15 -21.85 -7.56
CA TYR A 130 -7.32 -21.28 -8.90
C TYR A 130 -7.10 -22.27 -10.05
N ALA A 131 -6.63 -23.48 -9.75
CA ALA A 131 -6.35 -24.49 -10.76
C ALA A 131 -6.54 -25.91 -10.18
N SER A 132 -7.75 -26.18 -9.67
CA SER A 132 -8.11 -27.46 -9.06
C SER A 132 -7.78 -28.62 -10.01
N GLY A 133 -7.03 -29.60 -9.50
CA GLY A 133 -6.60 -30.76 -10.29
C GLY A 133 -5.37 -30.54 -11.18
N ALA A 134 -4.79 -29.32 -11.24
CA ALA A 134 -3.55 -29.11 -11.95
C ALA A 134 -2.39 -29.88 -11.28
N PRO A 135 -1.51 -30.52 -12.07
CA PRO A 135 -0.33 -31.21 -11.54
C PRO A 135 0.72 -30.19 -11.04
N GLY A 136 1.65 -30.66 -10.21
CA GLY A 136 2.79 -29.87 -9.75
C GLY A 136 2.64 -29.32 -8.32
N THR A 137 3.70 -28.69 -7.87
CA THR A 137 3.79 -28.12 -6.52
C THR A 137 2.89 -26.89 -6.41
N PRO A 138 1.95 -26.85 -5.45
CA PRO A 138 1.09 -25.69 -5.26
C PRO A 138 1.91 -24.44 -4.90
N VAL A 139 1.49 -23.27 -5.41
CA VAL A 139 2.04 -21.96 -5.05
C VAL A 139 1.03 -21.25 -4.15
N LEU A 140 1.26 -21.28 -2.85
CA LEU A 140 0.38 -20.62 -1.87
C LEU A 140 0.73 -19.16 -1.72
N PHE A 141 -0.16 -18.28 -2.15
CA PHE A 141 -0.05 -16.84 -1.97
C PHE A 141 -0.59 -16.42 -0.61
N VAL A 142 0.26 -15.72 0.14
CA VAL A 142 -0.04 -15.12 1.45
C VAL A 142 -0.12 -13.60 1.28
N PRO A 143 -1.32 -13.01 1.24
CA PRO A 143 -1.49 -11.57 1.12
C PRO A 143 -1.19 -10.86 2.46
N SER A 144 -1.15 -9.53 2.42
CA SER A 144 -1.15 -8.70 3.62
C SER A 144 -2.41 -8.94 4.45
N LEU A 145 -2.31 -8.72 5.76
CA LEU A 145 -3.48 -8.58 6.66
C LEU A 145 -4.16 -7.20 6.48
N ILE A 146 -3.51 -6.29 5.78
CA ILE A 146 -4.02 -4.97 5.42
C ILE A 146 -4.57 -5.03 4.00
N ASN A 147 -5.79 -4.55 3.82
CA ASN A 147 -6.56 -4.68 2.58
C ASN A 147 -6.89 -6.15 2.22
N ARG A 148 -7.75 -6.30 1.23
CA ARG A 148 -8.24 -7.59 0.79
C ARG A 148 -7.26 -8.28 -0.16
N ALA A 149 -7.33 -9.61 -0.21
CA ALA A 149 -6.48 -10.45 -1.05
C ALA A 149 -6.66 -10.23 -2.56
N GLU A 150 -7.80 -9.65 -2.96
CA GLU A 150 -8.22 -9.47 -4.36
C GLU A 150 -7.27 -8.61 -5.21
N VAL A 151 -6.31 -7.90 -4.64
CA VAL A 151 -5.27 -7.23 -5.44
C VAL A 151 -4.48 -8.21 -6.32
N LEU A 152 -4.40 -9.46 -5.91
CA LEU A 152 -3.75 -10.54 -6.66
C LEU A 152 -4.68 -11.16 -7.73
N ASP A 153 -6.00 -10.89 -7.65
CA ASP A 153 -7.06 -11.32 -8.57
C ASP A 153 -8.08 -10.21 -8.83
N LEU A 154 -7.60 -9.04 -9.30
CA LEU A 154 -8.35 -7.79 -9.25
C LEU A 154 -9.53 -7.75 -10.23
N MET A 155 -9.28 -8.03 -11.51
CA MET A 155 -10.26 -7.97 -12.59
C MET A 155 -9.80 -8.82 -13.78
N PRO A 156 -10.67 -9.13 -14.76
CA PRO A 156 -10.26 -9.82 -15.98
C PRO A 156 -9.05 -9.15 -16.64
N GLY A 157 -8.04 -9.93 -17.00
CA GLY A 157 -6.78 -9.42 -17.54
C GLY A 157 -5.84 -8.76 -16.53
N ARG A 158 -6.25 -8.65 -15.26
CA ARG A 158 -5.45 -8.09 -14.16
C ARG A 158 -5.48 -9.02 -12.93
N SER A 159 -5.10 -10.28 -13.15
CA SER A 159 -5.02 -11.33 -12.14
C SER A 159 -3.71 -12.09 -12.27
N LEU A 160 -2.82 -11.94 -11.30
CA LEU A 160 -1.60 -12.74 -11.21
C LEU A 160 -1.95 -14.23 -11.09
N LEU A 161 -2.92 -14.55 -10.24
CA LEU A 161 -3.26 -15.94 -9.94
C LEU A 161 -3.85 -16.65 -11.17
N ARG A 162 -4.80 -16.03 -11.87
CA ARG A 162 -5.37 -16.62 -13.12
C ARG A 162 -4.34 -16.68 -14.23
N HIS A 163 -3.43 -15.72 -14.32
CA HIS A 163 -2.31 -15.78 -15.25
C HIS A 163 -1.44 -17.00 -14.99
N LEU A 164 -1.03 -17.23 -13.73
CA LEU A 164 -0.23 -18.39 -13.36
C LEU A 164 -0.96 -19.71 -13.61
N ALA A 165 -2.27 -19.77 -13.29
CA ALA A 165 -3.11 -20.94 -13.57
C ALA A 165 -3.17 -21.25 -15.08
N ALA A 166 -3.38 -20.22 -15.92
CA ALA A 166 -3.37 -20.37 -17.38
C ALA A 166 -2.00 -20.81 -17.94
N GLN A 167 -0.93 -20.64 -17.17
CA GLN A 167 0.43 -21.08 -17.50
C GLN A 167 0.81 -22.44 -16.90
N GLY A 168 -0.19 -23.20 -16.41
CA GLY A 168 -0.02 -24.56 -15.89
C GLY A 168 0.53 -24.63 -14.45
N GLN A 169 0.56 -23.51 -13.72
CA GLN A 169 0.87 -23.51 -12.29
C GLN A 169 -0.40 -23.81 -11.48
N ARG A 170 -0.25 -24.21 -10.22
CA ARG A 170 -1.36 -24.39 -9.29
C ARG A 170 -1.32 -23.30 -8.20
N PRO A 171 -1.78 -22.06 -8.48
CA PRO A 171 -1.82 -21.01 -7.48
C PRO A 171 -3.00 -21.22 -6.53
N LEU A 172 -2.70 -21.08 -5.25
CA LEU A 172 -3.64 -21.04 -4.14
C LEU A 172 -3.58 -19.65 -3.51
N LEU A 173 -4.70 -19.12 -3.02
CA LEU A 173 -4.75 -17.85 -2.32
C LEU A 173 -5.30 -18.05 -0.91
N LEU A 174 -4.54 -17.64 0.08
CA LEU A 174 -5.05 -17.49 1.44
C LEU A 174 -5.79 -16.15 1.53
N ASP A 175 -7.11 -16.19 1.64
CA ASP A 175 -7.92 -15.04 1.98
C ASP A 175 -8.10 -15.03 3.51
N TRP A 176 -7.55 -14.02 4.18
CA TRP A 176 -7.66 -13.90 5.64
C TRP A 176 -9.08 -13.61 6.12
N GLY A 177 -9.93 -13.07 5.23
CA GLY A 177 -11.26 -12.59 5.59
C GLY A 177 -11.24 -11.35 6.49
N TRP A 178 -12.38 -11.08 7.11
CA TRP A 178 -12.51 -10.03 8.10
C TRP A 178 -12.26 -10.61 9.50
N PRO A 179 -11.56 -9.92 10.40
CA PRO A 179 -11.35 -10.41 11.75
C PRO A 179 -12.69 -10.48 12.49
N GLY A 180 -13.15 -11.71 12.72
CA GLY A 180 -14.30 -12.02 13.58
C GLY A 180 -13.97 -11.79 15.05
N GLU A 181 -14.86 -12.22 15.95
CA GLU A 181 -14.68 -12.02 17.39
C GLU A 181 -13.36 -12.63 17.90
N ALA A 182 -13.03 -13.85 17.50
CA ALA A 182 -11.80 -14.52 17.88
C ALA A 182 -10.57 -13.82 17.27
N GLU A 183 -10.62 -13.52 15.96
CA GLU A 183 -9.47 -12.94 15.24
C GLU A 183 -9.15 -11.51 15.68
N ARG A 184 -10.06 -10.78 16.30
CA ARG A 184 -9.76 -9.45 16.90
C ARG A 184 -8.72 -9.54 18.01
N GLY A 185 -8.62 -10.69 18.70
CA GLY A 185 -7.60 -10.97 19.69
C GLY A 185 -6.29 -11.54 19.15
N PHE A 186 -6.22 -11.86 17.85
CA PHE A 186 -5.04 -12.48 17.25
C PHE A 186 -3.88 -11.49 17.14
N ASN A 187 -2.70 -11.96 17.55
CA ASN A 187 -1.41 -11.34 17.31
C ASN A 187 -0.75 -11.96 16.04
N LEU A 188 0.46 -11.53 15.69
CA LEU A 188 1.20 -12.08 14.55
C LEU A 188 1.53 -13.58 14.73
N THR A 189 1.81 -14.04 15.95
CA THR A 189 2.02 -15.45 16.22
C THR A 189 0.76 -16.28 15.91
N ASP A 190 -0.43 -15.80 16.28
CA ASP A 190 -1.69 -16.50 16.03
C ASP A 190 -1.98 -16.63 14.53
N TYR A 191 -1.69 -15.58 13.76
CA TYR A 191 -1.80 -15.63 12.30
C TYR A 191 -0.76 -16.54 11.66
N ILE A 192 0.49 -16.54 12.12
CA ILE A 192 1.58 -17.29 11.49
C ILE A 192 1.61 -18.74 12.00
N ALA A 193 1.93 -18.94 13.30
CA ALA A 193 2.08 -20.28 13.91
C ALA A 193 0.73 -20.97 14.15
N GLY A 194 -0.35 -20.19 14.14
CA GLY A 194 -1.72 -20.70 14.20
C GLY A 194 -2.33 -20.89 12.80
N ARG A 195 -2.95 -19.84 12.27
CA ARG A 195 -3.81 -19.90 11.08
C ARG A 195 -3.07 -20.33 9.80
N LEU A 196 -1.90 -19.72 9.47
CA LEU A 196 -1.13 -20.05 8.27
C LEU A 196 -0.56 -21.47 8.33
N GLU A 197 -0.03 -21.90 9.48
CA GLU A 197 0.49 -23.26 9.60
C GLU A 197 -0.60 -24.32 9.49
N ARG A 198 -1.83 -24.07 9.97
CA ARG A 198 -2.97 -24.97 9.76
C ARG A 198 -3.42 -25.01 8.31
N ALA A 199 -3.44 -23.88 7.62
CA ALA A 199 -3.70 -23.84 6.18
C ALA A 199 -2.64 -24.63 5.38
N LEU A 200 -1.35 -24.51 5.74
CA LEU A 200 -0.27 -25.32 5.16
C LEU A 200 -0.45 -26.82 5.46
N ALA A 201 -0.85 -27.18 6.68
CA ALA A 201 -1.07 -28.57 7.06
C ALA A 201 -2.22 -29.24 6.30
N ALA A 202 -3.22 -28.46 5.86
CA ALA A 202 -4.35 -28.95 5.07
C ALA A 202 -3.96 -29.30 3.60
N LEU A 203 -2.78 -28.88 3.15
CA LEU A 203 -2.32 -29.16 1.79
C LEU A 203 -1.48 -30.45 1.73
N PRO A 204 -1.57 -31.24 0.67
CA PRO A 204 -0.70 -32.40 0.49
C PRO A 204 0.73 -31.95 0.11
N GLY A 205 1.74 -32.49 0.78
CA GLY A 205 3.14 -32.28 0.43
C GLY A 205 3.67 -30.87 0.75
N LYS A 206 4.77 -30.51 0.09
CA LYS A 206 5.38 -29.18 0.18
C LYS A 206 4.74 -28.20 -0.80
N VAL A 207 4.80 -26.92 -0.47
CA VAL A 207 4.31 -25.83 -1.33
C VAL A 207 5.45 -24.84 -1.63
N VAL A 208 5.33 -24.08 -2.71
CA VAL A 208 6.02 -22.80 -2.85
C VAL A 208 5.19 -21.75 -2.09
N LEU A 209 5.79 -21.07 -1.13
CA LEU A 209 5.11 -20.04 -0.38
C LEU A 209 5.43 -18.67 -0.97
N ALA A 210 4.41 -17.91 -1.36
CA ALA A 210 4.57 -16.62 -2.01
C ALA A 210 3.90 -15.51 -1.17
N GLY A 211 4.68 -14.67 -0.49
CA GLY A 211 4.14 -13.60 0.34
C GLY A 211 4.16 -12.23 -0.35
N TYR A 212 3.06 -11.48 -0.29
CA TYR A 212 2.96 -10.12 -0.83
C TYR A 212 2.88 -9.09 0.29
N CYS A 213 3.74 -8.05 0.22
CA CYS A 213 3.80 -6.97 1.20
C CYS A 213 4.06 -7.53 2.62
N MET A 214 3.25 -7.14 3.61
CA MET A 214 3.26 -7.70 4.97
C MET A 214 3.14 -9.24 4.96
N GLY A 215 2.37 -9.81 4.03
CA GLY A 215 2.25 -11.26 3.87
C GLY A 215 3.57 -11.95 3.58
N GLY A 216 4.56 -11.24 3.04
CA GLY A 216 5.92 -11.76 2.88
C GLY A 216 6.64 -11.99 4.20
N LEU A 217 6.43 -11.14 5.20
CA LEU A 217 6.95 -11.38 6.56
C LEU A 217 6.29 -12.61 7.18
N LEU A 218 4.96 -12.74 7.03
CA LEU A 218 4.22 -13.89 7.53
C LEU A 218 4.71 -15.20 6.87
N ALA A 219 4.88 -15.17 5.54
CA ALA A 219 5.37 -16.30 4.76
C ALA A 219 6.82 -16.68 5.15
N LEU A 220 7.70 -15.70 5.33
CA LEU A 220 9.08 -15.92 5.74
C LEU A 220 9.15 -16.61 7.10
N ALA A 221 8.41 -16.10 8.09
CA ALA A 221 8.38 -16.68 9.42
C ALA A 221 7.80 -18.11 9.42
N ALA A 222 6.72 -18.34 8.63
CA ALA A 222 6.14 -19.68 8.48
C ALA A 222 7.11 -20.65 7.77
N ALA A 223 7.82 -20.20 6.72
CA ALA A 223 8.84 -21.02 6.04
C ALA A 223 9.98 -21.44 6.95
N GLN A 224 10.44 -20.57 7.84
CA GLN A 224 11.46 -20.89 8.83
C GLN A 224 10.96 -21.93 9.85
N ARG A 225 9.70 -21.81 10.28
CA ARG A 225 9.10 -22.71 11.27
C ARG A 225 8.69 -24.06 10.66
N ARG A 226 8.35 -24.09 9.39
CA ARG A 226 7.84 -25.27 8.67
C ARG A 226 8.65 -25.60 7.41
N PRO A 227 9.99 -25.82 7.54
CA PRO A 227 10.82 -26.19 6.40
C PRO A 227 10.43 -27.55 5.79
N ASP A 228 9.74 -28.38 6.57
CA ASP A 228 9.13 -29.62 6.12
C ASP A 228 7.97 -29.42 5.13
N ARG A 229 7.31 -28.25 5.14
CA ARG A 229 6.13 -27.93 4.33
C ARG A 229 6.43 -26.94 3.20
N VAL A 230 7.56 -26.26 3.21
CA VAL A 230 7.91 -25.22 2.22
C VAL A 230 9.06 -25.69 1.35
N ALA A 231 8.81 -25.78 0.03
CA ALA A 231 9.80 -26.14 -0.98
C ALA A 231 10.65 -24.93 -1.42
N ALA A 232 10.03 -23.77 -1.56
CA ALA A 232 10.67 -22.53 -1.98
C ALA A 232 9.86 -21.33 -1.48
N LEU A 233 10.48 -20.12 -1.44
CA LEU A 233 9.90 -18.91 -0.89
C LEU A 233 9.99 -17.75 -1.90
N ALA A 234 8.85 -17.14 -2.25
CA ALA A 234 8.79 -15.91 -3.04
C ALA A 234 8.33 -14.73 -2.17
N LEU A 235 9.09 -13.64 -2.15
CA LEU A 235 8.85 -12.45 -1.34
C LEU A 235 8.62 -11.25 -2.27
N LEU A 236 7.36 -10.81 -2.35
CA LEU A 236 6.90 -9.83 -3.31
C LEU A 236 6.64 -8.50 -2.61
N ALA A 237 7.45 -7.47 -2.86
CA ALA A 237 7.39 -6.18 -2.18
C ALA A 237 7.37 -6.30 -0.65
N THR A 238 8.19 -7.19 -0.09
CA THR A 238 8.21 -7.52 1.33
C THR A 238 9.13 -6.55 2.09
N PRO A 239 8.65 -5.87 3.15
CA PRO A 239 9.49 -5.04 3.99
C PRO A 239 10.37 -5.91 4.89
N TRP A 240 11.50 -5.34 5.35
CA TRP A 240 12.34 -5.95 6.39
C TRP A 240 12.94 -4.91 7.32
N ASP A 241 13.72 -3.98 6.77
CA ASP A 241 14.24 -2.86 7.52
C ASP A 241 13.32 -1.65 7.36
N PHE A 242 12.54 -1.39 8.39
CA PHE A 242 11.56 -0.30 8.41
C PHE A 242 12.22 1.08 8.59
N HIS A 243 13.52 1.12 8.92
CA HIS A 243 14.29 2.35 9.10
C HIS A 243 15.28 2.63 7.96
N ALA A 244 15.36 1.78 6.94
CA ALA A 244 16.41 1.82 5.92
C ALA A 244 16.40 3.10 5.06
N GLU A 245 15.24 3.73 4.83
CA GLU A 245 15.16 4.96 4.02
C GLU A 245 14.98 6.21 4.91
N ASP A 246 14.06 6.14 5.85
CA ASP A 246 13.67 7.26 6.72
C ASP A 246 13.19 6.74 8.08
N ALA A 247 14.12 6.62 9.01
CA ALA A 247 13.84 6.13 10.36
C ALA A 247 12.92 7.08 11.15
N ASP A 248 13.00 8.40 10.92
CA ASP A 248 12.19 9.37 11.64
C ASP A 248 10.74 9.34 11.19
N ARG A 249 10.52 9.09 9.90
CA ARG A 249 9.19 8.87 9.36
C ARG A 249 8.56 7.59 9.93
N ALA A 250 9.32 6.50 10.02
CA ALA A 250 8.85 5.26 10.63
C ALA A 250 8.48 5.47 12.11
N ARG A 251 9.35 6.13 12.88
CA ARG A 251 9.09 6.47 14.29
C ARG A 251 7.88 7.41 14.44
N THR A 252 7.69 8.35 13.52
CA THR A 252 6.52 9.23 13.51
C THR A 252 5.23 8.44 13.33
N ALA A 253 5.21 7.44 12.44
CA ALA A 253 4.06 6.54 12.30
C ALA A 253 3.82 5.73 13.59
N ALA A 254 4.86 5.21 14.22
CA ALA A 254 4.76 4.49 15.49
C ALA A 254 4.28 5.38 16.65
N ALA A 255 4.67 6.65 16.67
CA ALA A 255 4.28 7.63 17.70
C ALA A 255 2.77 7.93 17.69
N LEU A 256 2.03 7.54 16.65
CA LEU A 256 0.57 7.67 16.61
C LEU A 256 -0.13 6.58 17.44
N LEU A 257 0.57 5.49 17.81
CA LEU A 257 -0.02 4.35 18.52
C LEU A 257 -0.74 4.74 19.83
N PRO A 258 -0.19 5.57 20.72
CA PRO A 258 -0.90 5.98 21.93
C PRO A 258 -2.24 6.70 21.65
N GLY A 259 -2.29 7.50 20.59
CA GLY A 259 -3.54 8.17 20.15
C GLY A 259 -4.56 7.22 19.53
N LEU A 260 -4.12 6.07 19.02
CA LEU A 260 -4.98 5.02 18.46
C LEU A 260 -5.47 4.03 19.53
N GLU A 261 -4.82 3.98 20.69
CA GLU A 261 -5.11 2.98 21.73
C GLU A 261 -6.56 2.98 22.20
N PRO A 262 -7.27 4.12 22.40
CA PRO A 262 -8.68 4.10 22.79
C PRO A 262 -9.57 3.40 21.77
N VAL A 263 -9.33 3.58 20.46
CA VAL A 263 -10.11 2.90 19.43
C VAL A 263 -9.75 1.42 19.33
N LEU A 264 -8.47 1.06 19.47
CA LEU A 264 -8.01 -0.32 19.50
C LEU A 264 -8.66 -1.11 20.66
N ALA A 265 -8.68 -0.50 21.85
CA ALA A 265 -9.30 -1.10 23.03
C ALA A 265 -10.83 -1.25 22.88
N ALA A 266 -11.51 -0.23 22.33
CA ALA A 266 -12.96 -0.24 22.21
C ALA A 266 -13.47 -1.18 21.11
N THR A 267 -12.75 -1.34 20.00
CA THR A 267 -13.24 -2.09 18.81
C THR A 267 -12.54 -3.43 18.58
N GLY A 268 -11.41 -3.67 19.26
CA GLY A 268 -10.52 -4.82 19.02
C GLY A 268 -9.79 -4.77 17.68
N THR A 269 -9.89 -3.65 16.92
CA THR A 269 -9.30 -3.52 15.61
C THR A 269 -8.81 -2.09 15.32
N LEU A 270 -7.83 -1.94 14.44
CA LEU A 270 -7.51 -0.66 13.80
C LEU A 270 -8.45 -0.48 12.60
N PRO A 271 -9.36 0.50 12.63
CA PRO A 271 -10.33 0.70 11.56
C PRO A 271 -9.69 1.06 10.22
N VAL A 272 -10.38 0.70 9.13
CA VAL A 272 -9.91 0.98 7.75
C VAL A 272 -9.59 2.47 7.54
N ASP A 273 -10.41 3.38 8.07
CA ASP A 273 -10.16 4.83 7.91
C ASP A 273 -8.87 5.30 8.62
N ALA A 274 -8.52 4.69 9.76
CA ALA A 274 -7.26 4.95 10.43
C ALA A 274 -6.07 4.41 9.62
N ILE A 275 -6.18 3.20 9.08
CA ILE A 275 -5.17 2.60 8.19
C ILE A 275 -4.96 3.48 6.95
N GLN A 276 -6.04 3.90 6.30
CA GLN A 276 -5.97 4.77 5.12
C GLN A 276 -5.39 6.15 5.44
N THR A 277 -5.61 6.67 6.65
CA THR A 277 -5.00 7.92 7.13
C THR A 277 -3.48 7.78 7.26
N LEU A 278 -3.00 6.66 7.81
CA LEU A 278 -1.57 6.35 7.88
C LEU A 278 -0.95 6.29 6.46
N PHE A 279 -1.60 5.61 5.53
CA PHE A 279 -1.15 5.56 4.13
C PHE A 279 -1.22 6.91 3.41
N ALA A 280 -2.22 7.75 3.70
CA ALA A 280 -2.28 9.11 3.17
C ALA A 280 -1.07 9.96 3.61
N GLY A 281 -0.49 9.70 4.79
CA GLY A 281 0.76 10.34 5.25
C GLY A 281 1.98 10.05 4.35
N ILE A 282 1.93 8.96 3.55
CA ILE A 282 3.00 8.62 2.59
C ILE A 282 3.00 9.57 1.39
N ASP A 283 1.82 9.89 0.85
CA ASP A 283 1.63 10.83 -0.26
C ASP A 283 0.30 11.61 -0.07
N PRO A 284 0.32 12.66 0.77
CA PRO A 284 -0.90 13.38 1.14
C PRO A 284 -1.66 13.99 -0.05
N PHE A 285 -0.96 14.26 -1.15
CA PHE A 285 -1.55 14.89 -2.33
C PHE A 285 -1.79 13.92 -3.49
N GLY A 286 -1.37 12.67 -3.37
CA GLY A 286 -1.55 11.65 -4.40
C GLY A 286 -3.02 11.34 -4.68
N ILE A 287 -3.84 11.21 -3.63
CA ILE A 287 -5.28 10.95 -3.76
C ILE A 287 -5.99 12.07 -4.56
N PRO A 288 -5.89 13.36 -4.19
CA PRO A 288 -6.47 14.43 -5.01
C PRO A 288 -5.98 14.43 -6.46
N GLN A 289 -4.70 14.15 -6.70
CA GLN A 289 -4.14 14.14 -8.05
C GLN A 289 -4.74 13.03 -8.92
N LYS A 290 -4.85 11.81 -8.40
CA LYS A 290 -5.39 10.67 -9.15
C LYS A 290 -6.88 10.84 -9.47
N PHE A 291 -7.68 11.41 -8.57
CA PHE A 291 -9.10 11.69 -8.85
C PHE A 291 -9.29 12.81 -9.86
N ARG A 292 -8.45 13.85 -9.84
CA ARG A 292 -8.42 14.89 -10.90
C ARG A 292 -8.05 14.30 -12.26
N ALA A 293 -7.13 13.34 -12.29
CA ALA A 293 -6.77 12.64 -13.53
C ALA A 293 -7.92 11.74 -14.01
N PHE A 294 -8.57 11.02 -13.10
CA PHE A 294 -9.73 10.19 -13.40
C PHE A 294 -10.89 10.97 -14.00
N ALA A 295 -11.17 12.20 -13.53
CA ALA A 295 -12.19 13.08 -14.09
C ALA A 295 -12.04 13.36 -15.60
N ARG A 296 -10.87 13.09 -16.17
CA ARG A 296 -10.56 13.33 -17.59
C ARG A 296 -10.56 12.06 -18.43
N LEU A 297 -10.76 10.90 -17.80
CA LEU A 297 -10.84 9.64 -18.54
C LEU A 297 -12.22 9.47 -19.16
N ASP A 298 -12.24 8.79 -20.30
CA ASP A 298 -13.48 8.24 -20.84
C ASP A 298 -14.00 7.17 -19.86
N PRO A 299 -15.24 7.32 -19.33
CA PRO A 299 -15.80 6.36 -18.38
C PRO A 299 -15.92 4.94 -18.95
N ALA A 300 -16.06 4.77 -20.28
CA ALA A 300 -16.16 3.47 -20.92
C ALA A 300 -14.80 2.80 -21.13
N SER A 301 -13.68 3.50 -20.89
CA SER A 301 -12.34 2.95 -21.12
C SER A 301 -11.93 1.88 -20.08
N GLU A 302 -11.15 0.89 -20.53
CA GLU A 302 -10.51 -0.10 -19.62
C GLU A 302 -9.71 0.59 -18.50
N ARG A 303 -9.08 1.73 -18.82
CA ARG A 303 -8.31 2.51 -17.86
C ARG A 303 -9.19 3.09 -16.74
N ALA A 304 -10.41 3.53 -17.08
CA ALA A 304 -11.38 3.98 -16.08
C ALA A 304 -11.86 2.80 -15.22
N ALA A 305 -12.21 1.67 -15.83
CA ALA A 305 -12.59 0.45 -15.11
C ALA A 305 -11.47 -0.04 -14.17
N GLN A 306 -10.22 -0.07 -14.62
CA GLN A 306 -9.07 -0.44 -13.79
C GLN A 306 -8.86 0.52 -12.62
N PHE A 307 -9.00 1.83 -12.84
CA PHE A 307 -8.94 2.82 -11.76
C PHE A 307 -10.01 2.53 -10.70
N VAL A 308 -11.24 2.30 -11.14
CA VAL A 308 -12.36 2.01 -10.23
C VAL A 308 -12.15 0.71 -9.47
N ALA A 309 -11.69 -0.36 -10.13
CA ALA A 309 -11.37 -1.64 -9.48
C ALA A 309 -10.32 -1.47 -8.37
N LEU A 310 -9.26 -0.71 -8.64
CA LEU A 310 -8.21 -0.42 -7.65
C LEU A 310 -8.72 0.45 -6.50
N GLU A 311 -9.53 1.48 -6.80
CA GLU A 311 -10.10 2.33 -5.75
C GLU A 311 -11.14 1.58 -4.90
N ASP A 312 -11.96 0.71 -5.51
CA ASP A 312 -12.89 -0.14 -4.77
C ASP A 312 -12.10 -1.05 -3.81
N TRP A 313 -11.05 -1.73 -4.29
CA TRP A 313 -10.18 -2.55 -3.44
C TRP A 313 -9.53 -1.75 -2.32
N LEU A 314 -8.98 -0.56 -2.60
CA LEU A 314 -8.34 0.30 -1.59
C LEU A 314 -9.32 0.78 -0.51
N ASN A 315 -10.55 1.10 -0.91
CA ASN A 315 -11.55 1.69 -0.02
C ASN A 315 -12.42 0.66 0.70
N ASP A 316 -12.46 -0.59 0.20
CA ASP A 316 -13.11 -1.73 0.85
C ASP A 316 -12.10 -2.57 1.65
N GLY A 317 -11.19 -1.90 2.34
CA GLY A 317 -10.14 -2.54 3.12
C GLY A 317 -10.67 -3.35 4.32
N VAL A 318 -9.79 -4.14 4.90
CA VAL A 318 -10.05 -4.97 6.10
C VAL A 318 -9.48 -4.26 7.33
N PRO A 319 -10.22 -4.14 8.46
CA PRO A 319 -9.65 -3.64 9.69
C PRO A 319 -8.57 -4.61 10.21
N LEU A 320 -7.54 -4.08 10.84
CA LEU A 320 -6.44 -4.88 11.35
C LEU A 320 -6.68 -5.23 12.83
N ALA A 321 -6.51 -6.48 13.21
CA ALA A 321 -6.63 -6.90 14.61
C ALA A 321 -5.75 -6.02 15.52
N ALA A 322 -6.28 -5.62 16.68
CA ALA A 322 -5.61 -4.66 17.55
C ALA A 322 -4.21 -5.11 18.02
N PRO A 323 -3.99 -6.39 18.42
CA PRO A 323 -2.64 -6.85 18.76
C PRO A 323 -1.67 -6.76 17.57
N VAL A 324 -2.10 -7.13 16.35
CA VAL A 324 -1.27 -6.99 15.14
C VAL A 324 -0.93 -5.53 14.87
N ALA A 325 -1.89 -4.61 15.03
CA ALA A 325 -1.63 -3.17 14.87
C ALA A 325 -0.57 -2.66 15.84
N ARG A 326 -0.62 -3.09 17.11
CA ARG A 326 0.39 -2.75 18.13
C ARG A 326 1.76 -3.32 17.79
N GLU A 327 1.84 -4.59 17.38
CA GLU A 327 3.10 -5.23 16.99
C GLU A 327 3.68 -4.57 15.72
N ALA A 328 2.87 -4.26 14.73
CA ALA A 328 3.33 -3.60 13.52
C ALA A 328 3.82 -2.17 13.81
N LEU A 329 3.00 -1.32 14.42
CA LEU A 329 3.36 0.07 14.68
C LEU A 329 4.48 0.18 15.73
N GLY A 330 4.36 -0.48 16.86
CA GLY A 330 5.36 -0.41 17.93
C GLY A 330 6.62 -1.23 17.64
N GLY A 331 6.43 -2.49 17.21
CA GLY A 331 7.53 -3.43 17.02
C GLY A 331 8.28 -3.22 15.71
N TRP A 332 7.56 -3.10 14.57
CA TRP A 332 8.22 -3.00 13.28
C TRP A 332 8.58 -1.55 12.94
N TYR A 333 7.61 -0.63 12.94
CA TYR A 333 7.90 0.77 12.62
C TYR A 333 8.68 1.49 13.73
N GLY A 334 8.32 1.27 15.00
CA GLY A 334 8.98 1.92 16.14
C GLY A 334 10.34 1.33 16.47
N ALA A 335 10.37 0.04 16.83
CA ALA A 335 11.57 -0.64 17.28
C ALA A 335 12.42 -1.25 16.16
N ASN A 336 11.92 -1.33 14.92
CA ASN A 336 12.57 -2.01 13.80
C ASN A 336 12.98 -3.46 14.12
N ALA A 337 12.11 -4.18 14.84
CA ALA A 337 12.40 -5.49 15.39
C ALA A 337 12.88 -6.52 14.35
N PRO A 338 12.36 -6.59 13.09
CA PRO A 338 12.86 -7.53 12.10
C PRO A 338 14.33 -7.30 11.76
N ALA A 339 14.73 -6.11 11.37
CA ALA A 339 16.11 -5.82 10.97
C ALA A 339 17.10 -5.97 12.13
N ARG A 340 16.64 -5.73 13.37
CA ARG A 340 17.44 -5.86 14.59
C ARG A 340 17.53 -7.30 15.12
N GLY A 341 16.89 -8.28 14.47
CA GLY A 341 16.84 -9.67 14.93
C GLY A 341 16.05 -9.88 16.23
N ALA A 342 15.20 -8.91 16.58
CA ALA A 342 14.38 -8.94 17.79
C ALA A 342 12.95 -9.45 17.57
N TRP A 343 12.53 -9.62 16.32
CA TRP A 343 11.19 -10.13 16.00
C TRP A 343 11.11 -11.63 16.27
N ARG A 344 10.09 -12.03 17.04
CA ARG A 344 9.85 -13.42 17.43
C ARG A 344 8.45 -13.87 17.04
N VAL A 345 8.33 -15.14 16.65
CA VAL A 345 7.06 -15.81 16.39
C VAL A 345 7.03 -17.11 17.20
N ALA A 346 6.04 -17.25 18.07
CA ALA A 346 5.94 -18.36 19.03
C ALA A 346 7.26 -18.61 19.78
N GLY A 347 7.90 -17.54 20.25
CA GLY A 347 9.15 -17.58 21.00
C GLY A 347 10.44 -17.72 20.17
N ALA A 348 10.38 -18.18 18.92
CA ALA A 348 11.54 -18.33 18.04
C ALA A 348 11.86 -17.01 17.32
N ALA A 349 13.15 -16.66 17.25
CA ALA A 349 13.60 -15.51 16.46
C ALA A 349 13.39 -15.76 14.95
N VAL A 350 12.90 -14.76 14.24
CA VAL A 350 12.80 -14.81 12.78
C VAL A 350 14.09 -14.29 12.17
N ASP A 351 14.84 -15.17 11.52
CA ASP A 351 16.11 -14.85 10.85
C ASP A 351 16.11 -15.35 9.41
N PRO A 352 16.11 -14.45 8.41
CA PRO A 352 16.17 -14.84 7.00
C PRO A 352 17.41 -15.68 6.65
N ALA A 353 18.53 -15.50 7.35
CA ALA A 353 19.76 -16.26 7.10
C ALA A 353 19.62 -17.77 7.44
N ALA A 354 18.66 -18.14 8.26
CA ALA A 354 18.36 -19.54 8.59
C ALA A 354 17.67 -20.31 7.46
N LEU A 355 17.14 -19.62 6.46
CA LEU A 355 16.41 -20.26 5.34
C LEU A 355 17.40 -20.87 4.34
N ALA A 356 17.25 -22.16 4.06
CA ALA A 356 18.09 -22.90 3.11
C ALA A 356 17.40 -23.20 1.76
N MET A 357 16.06 -22.97 1.66
CA MET A 357 15.30 -23.20 0.45
C MET A 357 15.55 -22.13 -0.61
N PRO A 358 15.36 -22.45 -1.91
CA PRO A 358 15.39 -21.45 -2.98
C PRO A 358 14.46 -20.29 -2.67
N SER A 359 14.92 -19.06 -2.90
CA SER A 359 14.13 -17.87 -2.65
C SER A 359 14.18 -16.89 -3.82
N PHE A 360 13.04 -16.20 -4.04
CA PHE A 360 12.85 -15.16 -5.03
C PHE A 360 12.39 -13.89 -4.33
N ILE A 361 13.02 -12.75 -4.66
CA ILE A 361 12.61 -11.44 -4.16
C ILE A 361 12.23 -10.55 -5.34
N ALA A 362 10.99 -10.07 -5.37
CA ALA A 362 10.57 -9.00 -6.27
C ALA A 362 10.51 -7.67 -5.52
N MET A 363 11.34 -6.72 -5.92
CA MET A 363 11.45 -5.40 -5.33
C MET A 363 10.99 -4.34 -6.34
N PRO A 364 9.87 -3.63 -6.09
CA PRO A 364 9.43 -2.55 -6.97
C PRO A 364 10.38 -1.34 -6.88
N ALA A 365 10.91 -0.88 -8.01
CA ALA A 365 11.90 0.19 -8.05
C ALA A 365 11.38 1.57 -7.60
N ARG A 366 10.05 1.76 -7.63
CA ARG A 366 9.37 3.03 -7.28
C ARG A 366 8.34 2.83 -6.18
N ASP A 367 8.66 1.98 -5.22
CA ASP A 367 7.80 1.69 -4.09
C ASP A 367 7.94 2.76 -3.01
N ARG A 368 6.82 3.39 -2.65
CA ARG A 368 6.74 4.37 -1.55
C ARG A 368 6.14 3.77 -0.27
N ILE A 369 5.54 2.59 -0.37
CA ILE A 369 4.94 1.86 0.76
C ILE A 369 6.00 1.02 1.45
N VAL A 370 6.71 0.22 0.65
CA VAL A 370 7.88 -0.54 1.06
C VAL A 370 9.07 -0.01 0.26
N PRO A 371 9.85 0.92 0.82
CA PRO A 371 10.99 1.48 0.13
C PRO A 371 11.95 0.39 -0.37
N PRO A 372 12.54 0.54 -1.56
CA PRO A 372 13.46 -0.47 -2.11
C PRO A 372 14.61 -0.84 -1.16
N ALA A 373 15.08 0.12 -0.36
CA ALA A 373 16.11 -0.12 0.65
C ALA A 373 15.67 -1.13 1.70
N SER A 374 14.40 -1.10 2.12
CA SER A 374 13.85 -2.06 3.10
C SER A 374 13.84 -3.50 2.55
N ALA A 375 13.38 -3.70 1.32
CA ALA A 375 13.36 -5.00 0.67
C ALA A 375 14.79 -5.50 0.30
N ARG A 376 15.70 -4.59 -0.01
CA ARG A 376 17.12 -4.91 -0.27
C ARG A 376 17.79 -5.47 0.98
N ALA A 377 17.55 -4.87 2.15
CA ALA A 377 18.06 -5.38 3.42
C ALA A 377 17.61 -6.84 3.69
N LEU A 378 16.40 -7.23 3.25
CA LEU A 378 15.95 -8.61 3.29
C LEU A 378 16.74 -9.50 2.33
N ALA A 379 16.95 -9.04 1.09
CA ALA A 379 17.70 -9.79 0.09
C ALA A 379 19.13 -10.09 0.54
N GLU A 380 19.77 -9.14 1.20
CA GLU A 380 21.14 -9.28 1.72
C GLU A 380 21.26 -10.26 2.88
N ARG A 381 20.16 -10.54 3.58
CA ARG A 381 20.12 -11.52 4.68
C ARG A 381 19.86 -12.95 4.19
N LEU A 382 19.22 -13.14 3.05
CA LEU A 382 18.90 -14.46 2.49
C LEU A 382 20.11 -15.09 1.80
N ARG A 383 20.13 -16.42 1.75
CA ARG A 383 21.19 -17.18 1.07
C ARG A 383 20.93 -17.19 -0.44
N ALA A 384 21.73 -16.44 -1.20
CA ALA A 384 21.71 -16.41 -2.66
C ALA A 384 20.29 -16.32 -3.29
N PRO A 385 19.46 -15.34 -2.91
CA PRO A 385 18.13 -15.21 -3.48
C PRO A 385 18.18 -14.79 -4.96
N THR A 386 17.22 -15.23 -5.74
CA THR A 386 16.97 -14.64 -7.06
C THR A 386 16.32 -13.27 -6.86
N LEU A 387 17.08 -12.19 -7.07
CA LEU A 387 16.60 -10.82 -6.95
C LEU A 387 16.06 -10.31 -8.28
N HIS A 388 14.82 -9.81 -8.27
CA HIS A 388 14.16 -9.15 -9.40
C HIS A 388 13.76 -7.72 -9.03
N VAL A 389 14.27 -6.73 -9.78
CA VAL A 389 13.89 -5.32 -9.61
C VAL A 389 12.80 -4.99 -10.62
N ALA A 390 11.57 -4.83 -10.14
CA ALA A 390 10.40 -4.55 -10.97
C ALA A 390 10.30 -3.06 -11.31
N ALA A 391 10.16 -2.71 -12.59
CA ALA A 391 9.97 -1.33 -13.06
C ALA A 391 8.56 -0.78 -12.76
N ALA A 392 8.11 -0.89 -11.52
CA ALA A 392 6.78 -0.57 -11.04
C ALA A 392 6.80 0.06 -9.64
N GLY A 393 5.64 0.51 -9.14
CA GLY A 393 5.38 0.77 -7.72
C GLY A 393 4.72 -0.43 -7.05
N HIS A 394 4.46 -0.34 -5.75
CA HIS A 394 3.94 -1.41 -4.90
C HIS A 394 2.76 -2.18 -5.51
N ILE A 395 1.63 -1.51 -5.67
CA ILE A 395 0.40 -2.10 -6.22
C ILE A 395 0.55 -2.35 -7.74
N GLY A 396 1.25 -1.44 -8.43
CA GLY A 396 1.46 -1.53 -9.87
C GLY A 396 2.22 -2.77 -10.33
N MET A 397 3.06 -3.35 -9.47
CA MET A 397 3.76 -4.60 -9.71
C MET A 397 2.78 -5.80 -9.72
N ALA A 398 1.79 -5.80 -8.84
CA ALA A 398 0.81 -6.89 -8.73
C ALA A 398 -0.33 -6.79 -9.74
N ALA A 399 -0.95 -5.59 -9.90
CA ALA A 399 -2.20 -5.38 -10.61
C ALA A 399 -2.18 -4.22 -11.61
N GLY A 400 -1.03 -3.60 -11.88
CA GLY A 400 -0.91 -2.50 -12.83
C GLY A 400 -1.00 -2.93 -14.29
N SER A 401 -1.10 -1.95 -15.21
CA SER A 401 -1.15 -2.24 -16.65
C SER A 401 0.09 -2.94 -17.22
N ARG A 402 1.23 -2.85 -16.52
CA ARG A 402 2.49 -3.52 -16.86
C ARG A 402 2.87 -4.62 -15.89
N ALA A 403 1.96 -5.09 -15.05
CA ALA A 403 2.24 -6.08 -14.00
C ALA A 403 2.77 -7.40 -14.56
N GLU A 404 2.27 -7.83 -15.72
CA GLU A 404 2.74 -9.05 -16.40
C GLU A 404 4.25 -9.01 -16.68
N ALA A 405 4.73 -7.95 -17.28
CA ALA A 405 6.15 -7.79 -17.55
C ALA A 405 6.96 -7.47 -16.27
N ALA A 406 6.36 -6.72 -15.34
CA ALA A 406 7.04 -6.27 -14.13
C ALA A 406 7.22 -7.38 -13.08
N LEU A 407 6.28 -8.34 -12.99
CA LEU A 407 6.33 -9.40 -11.97
C LEU A 407 5.93 -10.77 -12.50
N TRP A 408 4.81 -10.90 -13.24
CA TRP A 408 4.19 -12.21 -13.47
C TRP A 408 5.08 -13.14 -14.27
N ARG A 409 5.66 -12.64 -15.39
CA ARG A 409 6.61 -13.43 -16.20
C ARG A 409 7.92 -13.75 -15.45
N PRO A 410 8.59 -12.82 -14.77
CA PRO A 410 9.76 -13.14 -13.95
C PRO A 410 9.49 -14.19 -12.87
N LEU A 411 8.37 -14.07 -12.15
CA LEU A 411 7.97 -15.03 -11.13
C LEU A 411 7.70 -16.40 -11.77
N LEU A 412 6.94 -16.46 -12.87
CA LEU A 412 6.67 -17.70 -13.61
C LEU A 412 7.96 -18.36 -14.10
N THR A 413 8.91 -17.57 -14.62
CA THR A 413 10.20 -18.08 -15.08
C THR A 413 11.00 -18.72 -13.94
N TRP A 414 10.94 -18.11 -12.75
CA TRP A 414 11.58 -18.67 -11.56
C TRP A 414 10.87 -19.94 -11.09
N LEU A 415 9.53 -19.94 -11.01
CA LEU A 415 8.73 -21.11 -10.60
C LEU A 415 8.98 -22.34 -11.48
N ARG A 416 9.19 -22.15 -12.79
CA ARG A 416 9.47 -23.24 -13.73
C ARG A 416 10.87 -23.87 -13.59
N ARG A 417 11.74 -23.29 -12.76
CA ARG A 417 13.09 -23.82 -12.49
C ARG A 417 13.18 -24.59 -11.17
N LEU A 418 12.11 -24.59 -10.39
CA LEU A 418 11.98 -25.37 -9.17
C LEU A 418 11.62 -26.83 -9.45
#